data_8804aaeef0ab7dd93a670b3fce380cd0
#
_entry.id   8804aaeef0ab7dd93a670b3fce380cd0
#
_cell.length_a   1.000
_cell.length_b   1.000
_cell.length_c   1.000
_cell.angle_alpha   90.00
_cell.angle_beta   90.00
_cell.angle_gamma   90.00
#
_symmetry.space_group_name_H-M   'P 1'
#
loop_
_entity.id
_entity.type
_entity.pdbx_description
1 polymer ?
#
loop_
_entity_poly.entity_id
_entity_poly.type
_entity_poly.pdbx_seq_one_letter_code
_entity_poly.pdbx_strand_id
1 'polypeptide(L)'
;RYYKRKNPMLIREMIRNVYKECKGVPKSNCLTKEQRLSLQMDEFMNRRYEFRYNTQIGEVEYRERFSFQFYFHPIDKRAQNSIMLDAQSEGIGVWDRDIARYLHSNRVPIYNPLEEFLFHLPHWDGKDRIHALANRVPCKNPHWELLFHRWFLNMVSHWRGVDKMHANNTSPILVGRQGTHKSTFCREMIPPALRAY
;
A
#
# COMPACT_ATOMS: atom_id res chain seq x y z
N ARG A 1 5.42 -6.51 18.51
CA ARG A 1 6.77 -5.92 18.63
C ARG A 1 6.93 -4.91 17.49
N TYR A 2 6.97 -3.63 17.82
CA TYR A 2 7.14 -2.50 16.92
C TYR A 2 8.47 -2.60 16.17
N TYR A 3 8.44 -2.71 14.85
CA TYR A 3 9.60 -2.37 14.02
C TYR A 3 9.75 -0.85 14.03
N LYS A 4 10.57 -0.32 14.93
CA LYS A 4 11.07 1.05 14.81
C LYS A 4 11.74 1.15 13.44
N ARG A 5 11.23 2.02 12.55
CA ARG A 5 11.92 2.41 11.31
C ARG A 5 13.31 2.87 11.71
N LYS A 6 14.33 2.06 11.41
CA LYS A 6 15.72 2.44 11.71
C LYS A 6 16.03 3.68 10.90
N ASN A 7 16.48 4.71 11.61
CA ASN A 7 16.86 5.98 11.01
C ASN A 7 17.89 5.73 9.89
N PRO A 8 17.67 6.20 8.63
CA PRO A 8 18.60 5.99 7.52
C PRO A 8 20.02 6.49 7.81
N MET A 9 20.17 7.51 8.65
CA MET A 9 21.47 7.98 9.13
C MET A 9 22.23 6.93 9.94
N LEU A 10 21.54 6.17 10.79
CA LEU A 10 22.14 5.12 11.61
C LEU A 10 22.68 3.97 10.74
N ILE A 11 21.99 3.62 9.67
CA ILE A 11 22.44 2.60 8.71
C ILE A 11 23.70 3.07 7.95
N ARG A 12 23.71 4.35 7.54
CA ARG A 12 24.92 4.95 6.91
C ARG A 12 26.13 4.98 7.85
N GLU A 13 25.91 5.24 9.11
CA GLU A 13 26.95 5.26 10.13
C GLU A 13 27.45 3.85 10.45
N MET A 14 26.57 2.86 10.56
CA MET A 14 26.93 1.45 10.68
C MET A 14 27.75 0.95 9.49
N ILE A 15 27.32 1.26 8.25
CA ILE A 15 28.07 0.92 7.04
C ILE A 15 29.44 1.60 7.05
N ARG A 16 29.53 2.88 7.43
CA ARG A 16 30.79 3.62 7.51
C ARG A 16 31.72 3.06 8.60
N ASN A 17 31.19 2.58 9.70
CA ASN A 17 31.96 1.97 10.80
C ASN A 17 32.47 0.58 10.41
N VAL A 18 31.63 -0.25 9.77
CA VAL A 18 32.06 -1.54 9.19
C VAL A 18 33.16 -1.33 8.15
N TYR A 19 33.07 -0.31 7.31
CA TYR A 19 34.14 0.03 6.37
C TYR A 19 35.45 0.50 7.05
N LYS A 20 35.35 1.16 8.21
CA LYS A 20 36.52 1.57 8.99
C LYS A 20 37.19 0.39 9.70
N GLU A 21 36.41 -0.57 10.20
CA GLU A 21 36.91 -1.77 10.86
C GLU A 21 37.55 -2.78 9.88
N CYS A 22 37.12 -2.77 8.62
CA CYS A 22 37.70 -3.59 7.55
C CYS A 22 39.03 -3.05 6.96
N LYS A 23 39.75 -2.18 7.68
CA LYS A 23 41.09 -1.72 7.29
C LYS A 23 42.13 -2.84 7.39
N GLY A 24 42.07 -3.79 6.47
CA GLY A 24 42.96 -4.93 6.39
C GLY A 24 42.53 -5.95 5.33
N VAL A 25 41.36 -5.77 4.73
CA VAL A 25 40.87 -6.64 3.68
C VAL A 25 41.55 -6.26 2.33
N PRO A 26 42.07 -7.24 1.57
CA PRO A 26 42.81 -6.96 0.35
C PRO A 26 41.96 -6.20 -0.68
N LYS A 27 42.63 -5.38 -1.54
CA LYS A 27 42.05 -4.48 -2.55
C LYS A 27 41.13 -5.13 -3.62
N SER A 28 40.68 -6.37 -3.41
CA SER A 28 39.77 -7.10 -4.30
C SER A 28 38.28 -6.73 -4.11
N ASN A 29 37.94 -5.87 -3.15
CA ASN A 29 36.55 -5.43 -2.90
C ASN A 29 36.20 -4.08 -3.54
N CYS A 30 36.74 -3.75 -4.68
CA CYS A 30 36.18 -2.72 -5.54
C CYS A 30 34.85 -3.24 -6.10
N LEU A 31 33.75 -2.56 -5.74
CA LEU A 31 32.43 -2.81 -6.30
C LEU A 31 32.49 -2.87 -7.83
N THR A 32 31.88 -3.84 -8.44
CA THR A 32 31.72 -3.90 -9.89
C THR A 32 30.93 -2.68 -10.38
N LYS A 33 31.01 -2.42 -11.71
CA LYS A 33 30.22 -1.33 -12.29
C LYS A 33 28.72 -1.50 -12.01
N GLU A 34 28.23 -2.72 -12.12
CA GLU A 34 26.84 -3.09 -11.91
C GLU A 34 26.41 -2.88 -10.45
N GLN A 35 27.28 -3.29 -9.50
CA GLN A 35 27.01 -3.07 -8.08
C GLN A 35 26.96 -1.58 -7.73
N ARG A 36 27.88 -0.79 -8.29
CA ARG A 36 27.92 0.66 -8.11
C ARG A 36 26.67 1.31 -8.68
N LEU A 37 26.27 0.93 -9.90
CA LEU A 37 25.06 1.42 -10.55
C LEU A 37 23.81 1.10 -9.71
N SER A 38 23.72 -0.13 -9.21
CA SER A 38 22.60 -0.55 -8.35
C SER A 38 22.50 0.29 -7.07
N LEU A 39 23.64 0.59 -6.43
CA LEU A 39 23.67 1.43 -5.23
C LEU A 39 23.31 2.89 -5.52
N GLN A 40 23.80 3.44 -6.63
CA GLN A 40 23.48 4.80 -7.06
C GLN A 40 21.97 4.93 -7.38
N MET A 41 21.43 3.95 -8.09
CA MET A 41 20.00 3.90 -8.40
C MET A 41 19.15 3.82 -7.12
N ASP A 42 19.52 2.94 -6.16
CA ASP A 42 18.84 2.85 -4.88
C ASP A 42 18.84 4.18 -4.11
N GLU A 43 20.00 4.82 -4.06
CA GLU A 43 20.14 6.10 -3.38
C GLU A 43 19.28 7.18 -4.05
N PHE A 44 19.30 7.25 -5.38
CA PHE A 44 18.51 8.18 -6.17
C PHE A 44 16.99 7.96 -5.93
N MET A 45 16.52 6.70 -6.11
CA MET A 45 15.12 6.35 -5.97
C MET A 45 14.60 6.67 -4.56
N ASN A 46 15.33 6.26 -3.52
CA ASN A 46 14.94 6.51 -2.13
C ASN A 46 15.04 7.98 -1.72
N ARG A 47 15.89 8.76 -2.36
CA ARG A 47 16.04 10.18 -2.07
C ARG A 47 14.91 11.02 -2.67
N ARG A 48 14.52 10.75 -3.93
CA ARG A 48 13.56 11.59 -4.67
C ARG A 48 12.13 11.09 -4.58
N TYR A 49 11.93 9.77 -4.51
CA TYR A 49 10.63 9.15 -4.61
C TYR A 49 10.31 8.29 -3.39
N GLU A 50 9.05 8.06 -3.20
CA GLU A 50 8.51 7.07 -2.29
C GLU A 50 7.61 6.14 -3.09
N PHE A 51 7.90 4.84 -3.04
CA PHE A 51 7.18 3.82 -3.79
C PHE A 51 6.46 2.87 -2.84
N ARG A 52 5.36 2.29 -3.29
CA ARG A 52 4.69 1.17 -2.65
C ARG A 52 3.99 0.30 -3.70
N TYR A 53 3.95 -1.00 -3.48
CA TYR A 53 3.16 -1.91 -4.30
C TYR A 53 1.79 -2.11 -3.67
N ASN A 54 0.74 -1.61 -4.30
CA ASN A 54 -0.63 -1.71 -3.81
C ASN A 54 -1.24 -3.05 -4.21
N THR A 55 -1.50 -3.89 -3.21
CA THR A 55 -2.00 -5.26 -3.43
C THR A 55 -3.45 -5.31 -3.92
N GLN A 56 -4.24 -4.26 -3.73
CA GLN A 56 -5.65 -4.24 -4.15
C GLN A 56 -5.80 -3.93 -5.65
N ILE A 57 -4.99 -3.02 -6.16
CA ILE A 57 -5.00 -2.67 -7.59
C ILE A 57 -3.94 -3.44 -8.39
N GLY A 58 -2.99 -4.11 -7.71
CA GLY A 58 -1.92 -4.88 -8.37
C GLY A 58 -0.85 -4.01 -9.05
N GLU A 59 -0.72 -2.74 -8.65
CA GLU A 59 0.16 -1.77 -9.29
C GLU A 59 1.12 -1.12 -8.29
N VAL A 60 2.25 -0.65 -8.81
CA VAL A 60 3.17 0.20 -8.06
C VAL A 60 2.64 1.62 -8.06
N GLU A 61 2.53 2.20 -6.89
CA GLU A 61 2.21 3.61 -6.69
C GLU A 61 3.46 4.37 -6.23
N TYR A 62 3.55 5.63 -6.61
CA TYR A 62 4.65 6.49 -6.21
C TYR A 62 4.18 7.91 -5.85
N ARG A 63 5.01 8.61 -5.11
CA ARG A 63 4.95 10.05 -4.94
C ARG A 63 6.37 10.62 -4.85
N GLU A 64 6.52 11.88 -5.23
CA GLU A 64 7.78 12.62 -5.05
C GLU A 64 7.89 13.13 -3.60
N ARG A 65 9.06 12.93 -2.97
CA ARG A 65 9.26 13.30 -1.56
C ARG A 65 9.21 14.81 -1.29
N PHE A 66 9.59 15.60 -2.27
CA PHE A 66 9.71 17.05 -2.13
C PHE A 66 8.67 17.83 -2.95
N SER A 67 7.63 17.15 -3.40
CA SER A 67 6.50 17.80 -4.06
C SER A 67 5.38 18.09 -3.05
N PHE A 68 4.51 19.06 -3.40
CA PHE A 68 3.27 19.29 -2.65
C PHE A 68 2.20 18.22 -2.88
N GLN A 69 2.53 17.16 -3.62
CA GLN A 69 1.63 16.04 -3.86
C GLN A 69 1.73 15.04 -2.70
N PHE A 70 0.74 15.05 -1.83
CA PHE A 70 0.70 14.17 -0.67
C PHE A 70 0.16 12.77 -0.98
N TYR A 71 -0.47 12.60 -2.14
CA TYR A 71 -1.11 11.36 -2.54
C TYR A 71 -0.17 10.50 -3.40
N PHE A 72 -0.32 9.19 -3.24
CA PHE A 72 0.31 8.22 -4.13
C PHE A 72 -0.51 8.10 -5.41
N HIS A 73 0.19 7.98 -6.53
CA HIS A 73 -0.42 7.78 -7.86
C HIS A 73 0.14 6.50 -8.48
N PRO A 74 -0.68 5.72 -9.22
CA PRO A 74 -0.17 4.59 -9.99
C PRO A 74 0.93 5.06 -10.95
N ILE A 75 1.98 4.25 -11.06
CA ILE A 75 3.11 4.58 -11.94
C ILE A 75 2.80 4.13 -13.36
N ASP A 76 2.64 5.07 -14.27
CA ASP A 76 2.48 4.81 -15.69
C ASP A 76 3.83 4.78 -16.44
N LYS A 77 3.80 4.43 -17.71
CA LYS A 77 5.01 4.39 -18.55
C LYS A 77 5.67 5.75 -18.71
N ARG A 78 4.89 6.82 -18.71
CA ARG A 78 5.39 8.19 -18.80
C ARG A 78 6.17 8.56 -17.53
N ALA A 79 5.64 8.24 -16.35
CA ALA A 79 6.33 8.46 -15.09
C ALA A 79 7.62 7.66 -15.01
N GLN A 80 7.62 6.38 -15.44
CA GLN A 80 8.84 5.56 -15.50
C GLN A 80 9.92 6.19 -16.36
N ASN A 81 9.55 6.69 -17.55
CA ASN A 81 10.48 7.37 -18.44
C ASN A 81 11.01 8.69 -17.85
N SER A 82 10.17 9.46 -17.16
CA SER A 82 10.59 10.69 -16.47
C SER A 82 11.60 10.38 -15.38
N ILE A 83 11.34 9.36 -14.55
CA ILE A 83 12.28 8.91 -13.51
C ILE A 83 13.62 8.48 -14.11
N MET A 84 13.59 7.78 -15.24
CA MET A 84 14.82 7.39 -15.95
C MET A 84 15.63 8.61 -16.41
N LEU A 85 14.97 9.58 -17.05
CA LEU A 85 15.60 10.81 -17.53
C LEU A 85 16.16 11.65 -16.37
N ASP A 86 15.46 11.71 -15.27
CA ASP A 86 15.92 12.38 -14.06
C ASP A 86 17.17 11.72 -13.48
N ALA A 87 17.23 10.39 -13.43
CA ALA A 87 18.40 9.64 -13.00
C ALA A 87 19.59 9.87 -13.94
N GLN A 88 19.35 9.86 -15.25
CA GLN A 88 20.40 10.15 -16.25
C GLN A 88 20.93 11.57 -16.15
N SER A 89 20.05 12.56 -15.86
CA SER A 89 20.47 13.96 -15.65
C SER A 89 21.40 14.13 -14.44
N GLU A 90 21.29 13.23 -13.44
CA GLU A 90 22.22 13.17 -12.30
C GLU A 90 23.48 12.30 -12.59
N GLY A 91 23.68 11.88 -13.82
CA GLY A 91 24.85 11.10 -14.22
C GLY A 91 24.78 9.62 -13.89
N ILE A 92 23.59 9.09 -13.56
CA ILE A 92 23.35 7.67 -13.29
C ILE A 92 22.98 6.98 -14.59
N GLY A 93 23.82 6.07 -15.08
CA GLY A 93 23.68 5.42 -16.39
C GLY A 93 22.63 4.30 -16.41
N VAL A 94 21.42 4.56 -15.94
CA VAL A 94 20.30 3.61 -15.91
C VAL A 94 19.45 3.68 -17.17
N TRP A 95 18.82 2.55 -17.52
CA TRP A 95 17.88 2.42 -18.62
C TRP A 95 16.47 2.07 -18.11
N ASP A 96 15.48 2.15 -18.97
CA ASP A 96 14.09 1.83 -18.67
C ASP A 96 13.92 0.43 -18.03
N ARG A 97 14.66 -0.57 -18.50
CA ARG A 97 14.68 -1.94 -17.93
C ARG A 97 15.18 -1.98 -16.48
N ASP A 98 16.09 -1.09 -16.10
CA ASP A 98 16.64 -1.04 -14.76
C ASP A 98 15.65 -0.42 -13.80
N ILE A 99 14.95 0.64 -14.23
CA ILE A 99 13.83 1.24 -13.51
C ILE A 99 12.70 0.22 -13.33
N ALA A 100 12.29 -0.47 -14.41
CA ALA A 100 11.26 -1.50 -14.35
C ALA A 100 11.63 -2.63 -13.38
N ARG A 101 12.89 -3.09 -13.41
CA ARG A 101 13.39 -4.11 -12.49
C ARG A 101 13.37 -3.66 -11.03
N TYR A 102 13.69 -2.41 -10.75
CA TYR A 102 13.61 -1.83 -9.42
C TYR A 102 12.15 -1.82 -8.92
N LEU A 103 11.23 -1.30 -9.74
CA LEU A 103 9.82 -1.18 -9.41
C LEU A 103 9.14 -2.54 -9.13
N HIS A 104 9.57 -3.59 -9.84
CA HIS A 104 9.04 -4.95 -9.66
C HIS A 104 9.91 -5.82 -8.72
N SER A 105 10.75 -5.19 -7.90
CA SER A 105 11.58 -5.90 -6.91
C SER A 105 11.07 -5.72 -5.49
N ASN A 106 11.59 -6.53 -4.55
CA ASN A 106 11.32 -6.41 -3.12
C ASN A 106 11.84 -5.10 -2.48
N ARG A 107 12.44 -4.20 -3.27
CA ARG A 107 12.84 -2.87 -2.81
C ARG A 107 11.66 -1.92 -2.67
N VAL A 108 10.58 -2.19 -3.40
CA VAL A 108 9.30 -1.51 -3.26
C VAL A 108 8.50 -2.23 -2.18
N PRO A 109 8.16 -1.56 -1.08
CA PRO A 109 7.40 -2.17 0.01
C PRO A 109 5.99 -2.51 -0.43
N ILE A 110 5.50 -3.65 0.06
CA ILE A 110 4.12 -4.07 -0.15
C ILE A 110 3.22 -3.19 0.73
N TYR A 111 2.12 -2.75 0.15
CA TYR A 111 1.10 -1.95 0.80
C TYR A 111 -0.28 -2.57 0.58
N ASN A 112 -0.98 -2.85 1.67
CA ASN A 112 -2.36 -3.29 1.64
C ASN A 112 -3.24 -2.21 2.28
N PRO A 113 -4.04 -1.45 1.52
CA PRO A 113 -4.88 -0.39 2.04
C PRO A 113 -5.93 -0.89 3.04
N LEU A 114 -6.42 -2.12 2.88
CA LEU A 114 -7.38 -2.72 3.81
C LEU A 114 -6.75 -3.01 5.17
N GLU A 115 -5.55 -3.60 5.18
CA GLU A 115 -4.80 -3.85 6.43
C GLU A 115 -4.42 -2.54 7.12
N GLU A 116 -3.95 -1.55 6.36
CA GLU A 116 -3.60 -0.23 6.88
C GLU A 116 -4.82 0.45 7.53
N PHE A 117 -5.97 0.41 6.87
CA PHE A 117 -7.23 0.93 7.41
C PHE A 117 -7.63 0.22 8.70
N LEU A 118 -7.64 -1.11 8.70
CA LEU A 118 -8.03 -1.91 9.86
C LEU A 118 -7.05 -1.74 11.03
N PHE A 119 -5.77 -1.55 10.76
CA PHE A 119 -4.74 -1.32 11.78
C PHE A 119 -4.92 0.02 12.51
N HIS A 120 -5.40 1.04 11.83
CA HIS A 120 -5.61 2.38 12.40
C HIS A 120 -7.00 2.57 13.04
N LEU A 121 -7.83 1.55 13.05
CA LEU A 121 -9.10 1.62 13.75
C LEU A 121 -8.88 1.78 15.27
N PRO A 122 -9.67 2.61 15.94
CA PRO A 122 -9.64 2.72 17.40
C PRO A 122 -10.05 1.39 18.05
N HIS A 123 -9.66 1.19 19.29
CA HIS A 123 -10.13 0.06 20.07
C HIS A 123 -11.66 0.05 20.14
N TRP A 124 -12.24 -1.16 20.08
CA TRP A 124 -13.67 -1.33 20.17
C TRP A 124 -14.21 -0.86 21.53
N ASP A 125 -15.22 -0.01 21.48
CA ASP A 125 -15.87 0.60 22.64
C ASP A 125 -17.08 -0.21 23.17
N GLY A 126 -17.27 -1.42 22.69
CA GLY A 126 -18.40 -2.30 23.08
C GLY A 126 -19.72 -2.02 22.37
N LYS A 127 -19.80 -1.01 21.50
CA LYS A 127 -21.06 -0.67 20.81
C LYS A 127 -21.22 -1.43 19.50
N ASP A 128 -22.37 -2.07 19.33
CA ASP A 128 -22.72 -2.75 18.08
C ASP A 128 -23.21 -1.75 17.03
N ARG A 129 -22.27 -1.31 16.19
CA ARG A 129 -22.57 -0.39 15.08
C ARG A 129 -23.12 -1.08 13.85
N ILE A 130 -22.93 -2.38 13.74
CA ILE A 130 -23.42 -3.15 12.58
C ILE A 130 -24.93 -3.26 12.67
N HIS A 131 -25.49 -3.60 13.84
CA HIS A 131 -26.92 -3.59 14.07
C HIS A 131 -27.52 -2.20 13.88
N ALA A 132 -26.85 -1.17 14.42
CA ALA A 132 -27.33 0.22 14.24
C ALA A 132 -27.36 0.64 12.77
N LEU A 133 -26.40 0.15 11.95
CA LEU A 133 -26.36 0.40 10.50
C LEU A 133 -27.47 -0.37 9.78
N ALA A 134 -27.67 -1.65 10.11
CA ALA A 134 -28.71 -2.49 9.53
C ALA A 134 -30.12 -1.88 9.73
N ASN A 135 -30.37 -1.36 10.93
CA ASN A 135 -31.65 -0.72 11.30
C ASN A 135 -31.94 0.59 10.57
N ARG A 136 -30.97 1.18 9.90
CA ARG A 136 -31.22 2.35 9.03
C ARG A 136 -31.88 1.99 7.70
N VAL A 137 -31.89 0.72 7.34
CA VAL A 137 -32.57 0.23 6.13
C VAL A 137 -33.96 -0.26 6.50
N PRO A 138 -35.04 0.43 6.07
CA PRO A 138 -36.42 -0.02 6.32
C PRO A 138 -36.67 -1.31 5.54
N CYS A 139 -36.51 -2.45 6.20
CA CYS A 139 -36.68 -3.78 5.60
C CYS A 139 -37.82 -4.53 6.28
N LYS A 140 -38.66 -5.19 5.47
CA LYS A 140 -39.76 -6.03 5.97
C LYS A 140 -39.33 -7.46 6.33
N ASN A 141 -38.11 -7.85 5.97
CA ASN A 141 -37.59 -9.18 6.30
C ASN A 141 -37.21 -9.24 7.78
N PRO A 142 -37.83 -10.10 8.59
CA PRO A 142 -37.53 -10.18 10.03
C PRO A 142 -36.09 -10.66 10.33
N HIS A 143 -35.44 -11.29 9.36
CA HIS A 143 -34.07 -11.79 9.50
C HIS A 143 -33.03 -10.82 8.95
N TRP A 144 -33.41 -9.63 8.49
CA TRP A 144 -32.52 -8.66 7.86
C TRP A 144 -31.31 -8.30 8.71
N GLU A 145 -31.54 -7.93 9.97
CA GLU A 145 -30.46 -7.52 10.88
C GLU A 145 -29.41 -8.63 11.07
N LEU A 146 -29.91 -9.86 11.34
CA LEU A 146 -29.04 -11.02 11.54
C LEU A 146 -28.23 -11.36 10.27
N LEU A 147 -28.89 -11.33 9.12
CA LEU A 147 -28.24 -11.64 7.82
C LEU A 147 -27.24 -10.56 7.46
N PHE A 148 -27.58 -9.29 7.67
CA PHE A 148 -26.68 -8.18 7.41
C PHE A 148 -25.46 -8.21 8.32
N HIS A 149 -25.65 -8.49 9.61
CA HIS A 149 -24.56 -8.62 10.58
C HIS A 149 -23.59 -9.73 10.17
N ARG A 150 -24.09 -10.94 9.84
CA ARG A 150 -23.26 -12.06 9.40
C ARG A 150 -22.50 -11.74 8.10
N TRP A 151 -23.19 -11.15 7.13
CA TRP A 151 -22.56 -10.72 5.88
C TRP A 151 -21.43 -9.73 6.12
N PHE A 152 -21.66 -8.73 6.97
CA PHE A 152 -20.68 -7.69 7.28
C PHE A 152 -19.42 -8.29 7.95
N LEU A 153 -19.59 -9.17 8.92
CA LEU A 153 -18.47 -9.87 9.56
C LEU A 153 -17.70 -10.73 8.57
N ASN A 154 -18.38 -11.44 7.69
CA ASN A 154 -17.75 -12.25 6.65
C ASN A 154 -16.95 -11.38 5.67
N MET A 155 -17.48 -10.21 5.29
CA MET A 155 -16.78 -9.25 4.44
C MET A 155 -15.46 -8.79 5.09
N VAL A 156 -15.50 -8.38 6.37
CA VAL A 156 -14.29 -7.96 7.10
C VAL A 156 -13.31 -9.12 7.30
N SER A 157 -13.80 -10.33 7.56
CA SER A 157 -12.97 -11.54 7.66
C SER A 157 -12.22 -11.82 6.35
N HIS A 158 -12.91 -11.63 5.22
CA HIS A 158 -12.30 -11.74 3.89
C HIS A 158 -11.23 -10.66 3.66
N TRP A 159 -11.49 -9.41 4.02
CA TRP A 159 -10.49 -8.33 3.96
C TRP A 159 -9.22 -8.64 4.75
N ARG A 160 -9.38 -9.32 5.89
CA ARG A 160 -8.25 -9.76 6.73
C ARG A 160 -7.52 -10.99 6.21
N GLY A 161 -8.02 -11.61 5.14
CA GLY A 161 -7.45 -12.85 4.60
C GLY A 161 -7.50 -14.03 5.57
N VAL A 162 -8.40 -13.99 6.57
CA VAL A 162 -8.54 -15.05 7.59
C VAL A 162 -9.04 -16.33 6.96
N ASP A 163 -9.94 -16.23 5.98
CA ASP A 163 -10.45 -17.35 5.21
C ASP A 163 -10.08 -17.21 3.73
N LYS A 164 -9.02 -17.92 3.34
CA LYS A 164 -8.58 -17.95 1.93
C LYS A 164 -9.37 -18.91 1.07
N MET A 165 -10.13 -19.83 1.68
CA MET A 165 -10.85 -20.89 0.97
C MET A 165 -12.32 -20.56 0.70
N HIS A 166 -12.92 -19.69 1.51
CA HIS A 166 -14.33 -19.36 1.41
C HIS A 166 -14.50 -17.85 1.25
N ALA A 167 -14.57 -17.41 0.00
CA ALA A 167 -14.97 -16.03 -0.28
C ALA A 167 -16.38 -15.77 0.28
N ASN A 168 -16.69 -14.51 0.62
CA ASN A 168 -18.05 -14.13 0.98
C ASN A 168 -18.97 -14.28 -0.25
N ASN A 169 -19.61 -15.43 -0.37
CA ASN A 169 -20.46 -15.79 -1.52
C ASN A 169 -21.85 -15.14 -1.46
N THR A 170 -22.13 -14.34 -0.46
CA THR A 170 -23.42 -13.66 -0.30
C THR A 170 -23.27 -12.15 -0.40
N SER A 171 -24.26 -11.51 -1.02
CA SER A 171 -24.34 -10.05 -1.09
C SER A 171 -25.74 -9.58 -0.76
N PRO A 172 -25.93 -8.52 0.03
CA PRO A 172 -27.24 -7.95 0.27
C PRO A 172 -27.74 -7.27 -1.00
N ILE A 173 -28.96 -7.60 -1.39
CA ILE A 173 -29.64 -6.98 -2.52
C ILE A 173 -30.73 -6.06 -2.00
N LEU A 174 -30.56 -4.76 -2.23
CA LEU A 174 -31.51 -3.74 -1.82
C LEU A 174 -32.55 -3.50 -2.94
N VAL A 175 -33.78 -3.93 -2.72
CA VAL A 175 -34.90 -3.75 -3.65
C VAL A 175 -35.82 -2.66 -3.14
N GLY A 176 -36.21 -1.74 -4.01
CA GLY A 176 -37.12 -0.64 -3.66
C GLY A 176 -37.31 0.34 -4.82
N ARG A 177 -38.23 1.29 -4.65
CA ARG A 177 -38.54 2.32 -5.65
C ARG A 177 -37.30 3.16 -6.03
N GLN A 178 -37.33 3.76 -7.20
CA GLN A 178 -36.31 4.75 -7.59
C GLN A 178 -36.31 5.93 -6.60
N GLY A 179 -35.13 6.52 -6.33
CA GLY A 179 -35.02 7.66 -5.42
C GLY A 179 -34.93 7.31 -3.90
N THR A 180 -34.94 6.02 -3.54
CA THR A 180 -34.84 5.61 -2.13
C THR A 180 -33.40 5.48 -1.59
N HIS A 181 -32.45 6.15 -2.21
CA HIS A 181 -31.05 6.25 -1.78
C HIS A 181 -30.28 4.92 -1.59
N LYS A 182 -30.69 3.84 -2.26
CA LYS A 182 -30.02 2.52 -2.16
C LYS A 182 -28.54 2.58 -2.53
N SER A 183 -28.23 3.17 -3.68
CA SER A 183 -26.83 3.31 -4.14
C SER A 183 -26.03 4.24 -3.24
N THR A 184 -26.65 5.26 -2.67
CA THR A 184 -26.04 6.15 -1.68
C THR A 184 -25.67 5.36 -0.43
N PHE A 185 -26.60 4.56 0.10
CA PHE A 185 -26.34 3.70 1.26
C PHE A 185 -25.14 2.76 1.01
N CYS A 186 -25.12 2.05 -0.12
CA CYS A 186 -24.00 1.16 -0.46
C CYS A 186 -22.66 1.90 -0.54
N ARG A 187 -22.66 3.10 -1.12
CA ARG A 187 -21.44 3.92 -1.22
C ARG A 187 -20.98 4.44 0.14
N GLU A 188 -21.90 4.94 0.96
CA GLU A 188 -21.58 5.48 2.28
C GLU A 188 -21.19 4.39 3.31
N MET A 189 -21.56 3.14 3.05
CA MET A 189 -21.12 2.00 3.85
C MET A 189 -19.62 1.74 3.73
N ILE A 190 -19.02 2.09 2.58
CA ILE A 190 -17.58 1.96 2.35
C ILE A 190 -16.86 3.15 3.00
N PRO A 191 -15.89 2.91 3.89
CA PRO A 191 -15.10 3.98 4.49
C PRO A 191 -14.46 4.88 3.41
N PRO A 192 -14.43 6.20 3.59
CA PRO A 192 -13.87 7.13 2.59
C PRO A 192 -12.46 6.76 2.13
N ALA A 193 -11.62 6.28 3.04
CA ALA A 193 -10.24 5.85 2.75
C ALA A 193 -10.16 4.63 1.81
N LEU A 194 -11.24 3.84 1.70
CA LEU A 194 -11.30 2.62 0.89
C LEU A 194 -12.12 2.78 -0.39
N ARG A 195 -12.71 3.94 -0.64
CA ARG A 195 -13.57 4.16 -1.83
C ARG A 195 -12.84 4.14 -3.16
N ALA A 196 -11.53 4.23 -3.14
CA ALA A 196 -10.69 4.17 -4.35
C ALA A 196 -10.38 2.73 -4.80
N TYR A 197 -10.76 1.74 -3.99
CA TYR A 197 -10.43 0.32 -4.20
C TYR A 197 -11.64 -0.57 -4.45
#